data_4c42954f30197c0cd7b4b4f52fd7491d
#
_entry.id   4c42954f30197c0cd7b4b4f52fd7491d
#
_cell.length_a   1.000
_cell.length_b   1.000
_cell.length_c   1.000
_cell.angle_alpha   90.00
_cell.angle_beta   90.00
_cell.angle_gamma   90.00
#
_symmetry.space_group_name_H-M   'P 1'
#
loop_
_entity.id
_entity.type
_entity.pdbx_description
1 polymer ?
#
loop_
_entity_poly.entity_id
_entity_poly.type
_entity_poly.pdbx_seq_one_letter_code
_entity_poly.pdbx_strand_id
1 'polypeptide(L)'
;MTLLRGALAAPPRTLVDVLRRTAADHGDEPAIDNGAQVLTYEEFLEAAEEIAEELHAAGVGPGDHVGIRIRSGTVDLYVAIAGILLAGAAYVPVDADDPEERARTVFREAGVAAVLDDDLELTVRRPKPAVDDGVGP
;
A
#
# COMPACT_ATOMS: atom_id res chain seq x y z
N MET A 1 -6.19 -13.33 11.43
CA MET A 1 -5.79 -12.71 10.16
C MET A 1 -6.18 -13.48 8.91
N THR A 2 -6.82 -14.60 9.10
CA THR A 2 -7.17 -15.43 7.97
C THR A 2 -8.09 -14.72 6.98
N LEU A 3 -9.05 -13.96 7.47
CA LEU A 3 -9.99 -13.22 6.62
C LEU A 3 -9.25 -12.19 5.77
N LEU A 4 -8.36 -11.42 6.39
CA LEU A 4 -7.61 -10.40 5.66
C LEU A 4 -6.69 -11.03 4.62
N ARG A 5 -6.05 -12.13 4.99
CA ARG A 5 -5.15 -12.81 4.06
C ARG A 5 -5.92 -13.31 2.84
N GLY A 6 -7.11 -13.88 3.05
CA GLY A 6 -7.95 -14.29 1.93
C GLY A 6 -8.39 -13.12 1.08
N ALA A 7 -8.71 -11.99 1.72
CA ALA A 7 -9.13 -10.79 1.00
C ALA A 7 -8.00 -10.21 0.17
N LEU A 8 -6.75 -10.28 0.66
CA LEU A 8 -5.61 -9.77 -0.11
C LEU A 8 -5.37 -10.54 -1.39
N ALA A 9 -5.84 -11.79 -1.47
CA ALA A 9 -5.73 -12.57 -2.68
C ALA A 9 -6.85 -12.26 -3.67
N ALA A 10 -7.86 -11.50 -3.28
CA ALA A 10 -8.99 -11.13 -4.13
C ALA A 10 -8.64 -9.91 -4.98
N PRO A 11 -9.46 -9.60 -6.01
CA PRO A 11 -9.25 -8.38 -6.78
C PRO A 11 -9.29 -7.15 -5.86
N PRO A 12 -8.50 -6.12 -6.16
CA PRO A 12 -8.41 -4.92 -5.30
C PRO A 12 -9.75 -4.31 -4.96
N ARG A 13 -10.67 -4.29 -5.92
CA ARG A 13 -12.00 -3.74 -5.71
C ARG A 13 -12.75 -4.49 -4.64
N THR A 14 -12.62 -5.81 -4.64
CA THR A 14 -13.26 -6.66 -3.63
C THR A 14 -12.65 -6.41 -2.27
N LEU A 15 -11.33 -6.24 -2.20
CA LEU A 15 -10.67 -5.94 -0.93
C LEU A 15 -11.19 -4.65 -0.32
N VAL A 16 -11.33 -3.59 -1.14
CA VAL A 16 -11.84 -2.31 -0.66
C VAL A 16 -13.24 -2.48 -0.07
N ASP A 17 -14.11 -3.18 -0.80
CA ASP A 17 -15.47 -3.41 -0.33
C ASP A 17 -15.51 -4.20 0.97
N VAL A 18 -14.68 -5.25 1.05
CA VAL A 18 -14.63 -6.09 2.24
C VAL A 18 -14.13 -5.27 3.44
N LEU A 19 -13.08 -4.49 3.25
CA LEU A 19 -12.54 -3.70 4.34
C LEU A 19 -13.53 -2.67 4.86
N ARG A 20 -14.20 -1.95 3.96
CA ARG A 20 -15.16 -0.94 4.37
C ARG A 20 -16.36 -1.53 5.08
N ARG A 21 -16.87 -2.63 4.56
CA ARG A 21 -18.01 -3.30 5.18
C ARG A 21 -17.64 -3.86 6.54
N THR A 22 -16.48 -4.52 6.64
CA THR A 22 -16.05 -5.11 7.89
C THR A 22 -15.79 -4.04 8.94
N ALA A 23 -15.18 -2.92 8.53
CA ALA A 23 -14.95 -1.83 9.47
C ALA A 23 -16.26 -1.21 9.96
N ALA A 24 -17.28 -1.16 9.11
CA ALA A 24 -18.58 -0.64 9.51
C ALA A 24 -19.30 -1.57 10.49
N ASP A 25 -19.17 -2.89 10.28
CA ASP A 25 -19.88 -3.87 11.07
C ASP A 25 -19.11 -4.33 12.30
N HIS A 26 -17.79 -4.36 12.22
CA HIS A 26 -16.91 -4.94 13.24
C HIS A 26 -15.69 -4.05 13.50
N GLY A 27 -15.92 -2.74 13.52
CA GLY A 27 -14.81 -1.78 13.61
C GLY A 27 -13.93 -1.97 14.83
N ASP A 28 -14.51 -2.42 15.94
CA ASP A 28 -13.77 -2.57 17.19
C ASP A 28 -13.02 -3.90 17.29
N GLU A 29 -13.22 -4.80 16.34
CA GLU A 29 -12.57 -6.11 16.39
C GLU A 29 -11.20 -6.07 15.78
N PRO A 30 -10.28 -6.94 16.26
CA PRO A 30 -8.92 -6.96 15.73
C PRO A 30 -8.90 -7.37 14.26
N ALA A 31 -8.21 -6.59 13.45
CA ALA A 31 -7.96 -6.92 12.04
C ALA A 31 -6.56 -7.51 11.89
N ILE A 32 -5.60 -6.98 12.62
CA ILE A 32 -4.19 -7.38 12.55
C ILE A 32 -3.68 -7.51 13.96
N ASP A 33 -3.04 -8.65 14.24
CA ASP A 33 -2.43 -8.91 15.54
C ASP A 33 -1.14 -9.67 15.27
N ASN A 34 0.01 -9.04 15.52
CA ASN A 34 1.30 -9.69 15.32
C ASN A 34 2.00 -10.00 16.66
N GLY A 35 1.25 -9.92 17.75
CA GLY A 35 1.78 -10.18 19.08
C GLY A 35 2.34 -8.95 19.78
N ALA A 36 2.90 -8.03 19.02
CA ALA A 36 3.46 -6.80 19.57
C ALA A 36 2.51 -5.62 19.39
N GLN A 37 1.67 -5.70 18.39
CA GLN A 37 0.80 -4.60 18.01
C GLN A 37 -0.52 -5.15 17.50
N VAL A 38 -1.60 -4.50 17.86
CA VAL A 38 -2.94 -4.88 17.41
C VAL A 38 -3.62 -3.65 16.80
N LEU A 39 -4.19 -3.82 15.60
CA LEU A 39 -5.04 -2.80 14.99
C LEU A 39 -6.45 -3.37 14.83
N THR A 40 -7.42 -2.59 15.23
CA THR A 40 -8.82 -2.93 14.92
C THR A 40 -9.09 -2.67 13.45
N TYR A 41 -10.22 -3.17 12.95
CA TYR A 41 -10.59 -2.91 11.56
C TYR A 41 -10.73 -1.42 11.28
N GLU A 42 -11.27 -0.66 12.22
CA GLU A 42 -11.41 0.78 12.05
C GLU A 42 -10.06 1.46 11.98
N GLU A 43 -9.16 1.10 12.89
CA GLU A 43 -7.81 1.66 12.91
C GLU A 43 -7.03 1.30 11.65
N PHE A 44 -7.19 0.05 11.21
CA PHE A 44 -6.52 -0.42 10.01
C PHE A 44 -6.99 0.35 8.78
N LEU A 45 -8.32 0.50 8.64
CA LEU A 45 -8.87 1.23 7.51
C LEU A 45 -8.41 2.68 7.51
N GLU A 46 -8.41 3.34 8.68
CA GLU A 46 -7.95 4.73 8.78
C GLU A 46 -6.50 4.87 8.34
N ALA A 47 -5.65 3.95 8.81
CA ALA A 47 -4.23 4.01 8.45
C ALA A 47 -4.05 3.79 6.95
N ALA A 48 -4.79 2.85 6.38
CA ALA A 48 -4.71 2.58 4.95
C ALA A 48 -5.20 3.77 4.14
N GLU A 49 -6.26 4.44 4.61
CA GLU A 49 -6.78 5.62 3.91
C GLU A 49 -5.79 6.77 3.94
N GLU A 50 -5.03 6.92 5.02
CA GLU A 50 -3.99 7.93 5.08
C GLU A 50 -2.91 7.68 4.03
N ILE A 51 -2.52 6.43 3.86
CA ILE A 51 -1.55 6.07 2.83
C ILE A 51 -2.11 6.38 1.44
N ALA A 52 -3.38 6.05 1.21
CA ALA A 52 -4.00 6.33 -0.08
C ALA A 52 -4.03 7.83 -0.37
N GLU A 53 -4.29 8.64 0.64
CA GLU A 53 -4.30 10.10 0.47
C GLU A 53 -2.91 10.63 0.15
N GLU A 54 -1.88 10.10 0.82
CA GLU A 54 -0.51 10.51 0.53
C GLU A 54 -0.12 10.14 -0.90
N LEU A 55 -0.54 8.97 -1.36
CA LEU A 55 -0.25 8.55 -2.72
C LEU A 55 -0.96 9.46 -3.73
N HIS A 56 -2.22 9.78 -3.49
CA HIS A 56 -2.95 10.69 -4.36
C HIS A 56 -2.30 12.07 -4.41
N ALA A 57 -1.86 12.56 -3.25
CA ALA A 57 -1.18 13.85 -3.19
C ALA A 57 0.12 13.84 -3.98
N ALA A 58 0.74 12.68 -4.13
CA ALA A 58 1.96 12.52 -4.91
C ALA A 58 1.68 12.22 -6.39
N GLY A 59 0.40 12.20 -6.78
CA GLY A 59 0.04 11.95 -8.17
C GLY A 59 -0.02 10.48 -8.53
N VAL A 60 -0.08 9.59 -7.54
CA VAL A 60 -0.11 8.14 -7.77
C VAL A 60 -1.54 7.65 -7.66
N GLY A 61 -1.97 6.85 -8.62
CA GLY A 61 -3.34 6.34 -8.62
C GLY A 61 -3.50 5.18 -9.58
N PRO A 62 -4.72 5.03 -10.15
CA PRO A 62 -5.00 3.89 -11.04
C PRO A 62 -4.00 3.79 -12.18
N GLY A 63 -3.55 2.58 -12.43
CA GLY A 63 -2.57 2.32 -13.48
C GLY A 63 -1.13 2.42 -13.02
N ASP A 64 -0.90 2.93 -11.83
CA ASP A 64 0.45 3.07 -11.30
C ASP A 64 0.84 1.86 -10.46
N HIS A 65 2.15 1.70 -10.27
CA HIS A 65 2.72 0.67 -9.42
C HIS A 65 3.46 1.34 -8.27
N VAL A 66 3.32 0.78 -7.08
CA VAL A 66 4.00 1.29 -5.88
C VAL A 66 4.82 0.17 -5.29
N GLY A 67 6.11 0.41 -5.10
CA GLY A 67 6.99 -0.57 -4.50
C GLY A 67 6.82 -0.63 -3.00
N ILE A 68 6.99 -1.80 -2.42
CA ILE A 68 6.97 -1.99 -0.98
C ILE A 68 8.26 -2.69 -0.58
N ARG A 69 8.96 -2.10 0.39
CA ARG A 69 10.13 -2.72 0.98
C ARG A 69 10.04 -2.59 2.49
N ILE A 70 9.10 -3.34 3.06
CA ILE A 70 8.78 -3.33 4.49
C ILE A 70 8.92 -4.74 5.02
N ARG A 71 9.43 -4.86 6.23
CA ARG A 71 9.65 -6.16 6.86
C ARG A 71 8.35 -6.94 6.95
N SER A 72 8.42 -8.23 6.59
CA SER A 72 7.28 -9.10 6.72
C SER A 72 6.93 -9.29 8.20
N GLY A 73 5.66 -9.58 8.47
CA GLY A 73 5.20 -9.77 9.84
C GLY A 73 4.90 -8.48 10.59
N THR A 74 5.08 -7.33 9.95
CA THR A 74 4.77 -6.05 10.60
C THR A 74 3.38 -5.58 10.18
N VAL A 75 2.78 -4.79 11.06
CA VAL A 75 1.49 -4.16 10.77
C VAL A 75 1.62 -3.24 9.57
N ASP A 76 2.74 -2.53 9.48
CA ASP A 76 2.97 -1.56 8.40
C ASP A 76 2.89 -2.20 7.03
N LEU A 77 3.34 -3.44 6.88
CA LEU A 77 3.26 -4.11 5.60
C LEU A 77 1.81 -4.22 5.10
N TYR A 78 0.92 -4.62 5.99
CA TYR A 78 -0.49 -4.76 5.62
C TYR A 78 -1.15 -3.41 5.37
N VAL A 79 -0.80 -2.40 6.16
CA VAL A 79 -1.30 -1.05 5.95
C VAL A 79 -0.86 -0.53 4.58
N ALA A 80 0.40 -0.76 4.23
CA ALA A 80 0.93 -0.33 2.93
C ALA A 80 0.17 -0.98 1.78
N ILE A 81 -0.01 -2.31 1.86
CA ILE A 81 -0.73 -3.03 0.80
C ILE A 81 -2.14 -2.48 0.64
N ALA A 82 -2.87 -2.37 1.76
CA ALA A 82 -4.24 -1.89 1.71
C ALA A 82 -4.32 -0.46 1.19
N GLY A 83 -3.41 0.40 1.62
CA GLY A 83 -3.40 1.80 1.19
C GLY A 83 -3.15 1.93 -0.31
N ILE A 84 -2.22 1.14 -0.83
CA ILE A 84 -1.94 1.14 -2.27
C ILE A 84 -3.19 0.71 -3.05
N LEU A 85 -3.84 -0.36 -2.59
CA LEU A 85 -5.04 -0.85 -3.28
C LEU A 85 -6.19 0.15 -3.18
N LEU A 86 -6.33 0.83 -2.04
CA LEU A 86 -7.34 1.87 -1.89
C LEU A 86 -7.09 3.03 -2.85
N ALA A 87 -5.83 3.30 -3.16
CA ALA A 87 -5.48 4.36 -4.13
C ALA A 87 -5.74 3.92 -5.56
N GLY A 88 -6.05 2.66 -5.79
CA GLY A 88 -6.29 2.14 -7.13
C GLY A 88 -5.02 1.67 -7.83
N ALA A 89 -3.89 1.66 -7.15
CA ALA A 89 -2.62 1.26 -7.72
C ALA A 89 -2.34 -0.21 -7.43
N ALA A 90 -1.30 -0.74 -8.07
CA ALA A 90 -0.83 -2.09 -7.82
C ALA A 90 0.45 -2.04 -6.98
N TYR A 91 0.68 -3.04 -6.16
CA TYR A 91 1.88 -3.05 -5.32
C TYR A 91 2.91 -4.03 -5.87
N VAL A 92 4.20 -3.70 -5.65
CA VAL A 92 5.34 -4.49 -6.10
C VAL A 92 6.22 -4.74 -4.87
N PRO A 93 6.13 -5.91 -4.25
CA PRO A 93 6.86 -6.15 -3.00
C PRO A 93 8.28 -6.62 -3.25
N VAL A 94 9.21 -6.15 -2.41
CA VAL A 94 10.57 -6.64 -2.35
C VAL A 94 10.87 -6.91 -0.88
N ASP A 95 11.54 -8.01 -0.60
CA ASP A 95 11.90 -8.36 0.76
C ASP A 95 12.83 -7.29 1.34
N ALA A 96 12.53 -6.85 2.56
CA ALA A 96 13.34 -5.83 3.22
C ALA A 96 14.77 -6.31 3.45
N ASP A 97 14.98 -7.62 3.51
CA ASP A 97 16.31 -8.20 3.72
C ASP A 97 17.08 -8.40 2.41
N ASP A 98 16.44 -8.20 1.27
CA ASP A 98 17.16 -8.30 0.00
C ASP A 98 18.14 -7.13 -0.15
N PRO A 99 19.24 -7.34 -0.89
CA PRO A 99 20.20 -6.25 -1.13
C PRO A 99 19.50 -5.06 -1.78
N GLU A 100 19.96 -3.88 -1.42
CA GLU A 100 19.38 -2.66 -1.96
C GLU A 100 19.45 -2.63 -3.48
N GLU A 101 20.52 -3.17 -4.04
CA GLU A 101 20.68 -3.22 -5.48
C GLU A 101 19.57 -4.02 -6.15
N ARG A 102 19.18 -5.14 -5.53
CA ARG A 102 18.09 -5.94 -6.06
C ARG A 102 16.76 -5.18 -6.00
N ALA A 103 16.50 -4.52 -4.88
CA ALA A 103 15.29 -3.73 -4.75
C ALA A 103 15.24 -2.64 -5.82
N ARG A 104 16.35 -1.96 -6.03
CA ARG A 104 16.44 -0.90 -7.02
C ARG A 104 16.14 -1.43 -8.42
N THR A 105 16.69 -2.60 -8.75
CA THR A 105 16.47 -3.22 -10.04
C THR A 105 15.01 -3.60 -10.25
N VAL A 106 14.41 -4.26 -9.24
CA VAL A 106 13.02 -4.68 -9.33
C VAL A 106 12.10 -3.48 -9.50
N PHE A 107 12.31 -2.44 -8.72
CA PHE A 107 11.46 -1.26 -8.79
C PHE A 107 11.61 -0.52 -10.11
N ARG A 108 12.84 -0.46 -10.63
CA ARG A 108 13.08 0.18 -11.92
C ARG A 108 12.40 -0.59 -13.04
N GLU A 109 12.53 -1.91 -13.04
CA GLU A 109 11.93 -2.74 -14.09
C GLU A 109 10.41 -2.72 -14.02
N ALA A 110 9.85 -2.62 -12.82
CA ALA A 110 8.41 -2.54 -12.66
C ALA A 110 7.88 -1.13 -12.93
N GLY A 111 8.76 -0.14 -13.05
CA GLY A 111 8.33 1.22 -13.31
C GLY A 111 7.53 1.83 -12.18
N VAL A 112 7.92 1.57 -10.93
CA VAL A 112 7.13 2.06 -9.80
C VAL A 112 7.15 3.59 -9.73
N ALA A 113 6.01 4.16 -9.38
CA ALA A 113 5.87 5.62 -9.25
C ALA A 113 6.33 6.08 -7.89
N ALA A 114 6.31 5.21 -6.89
CA ALA A 114 6.70 5.53 -5.52
C ALA A 114 7.06 4.26 -4.81
N VAL A 115 7.72 4.39 -3.66
CA VAL A 115 8.10 3.25 -2.82
C VAL A 115 7.74 3.56 -1.38
N LEU A 116 7.17 2.57 -0.69
CA LEU A 116 6.91 2.63 0.75
C LEU A 116 7.93 1.75 1.45
N ASP A 117 8.71 2.35 2.33
CA ASP A 117 9.72 1.68 3.13
C ASP A 117 9.22 1.48 4.55
N ASP A 118 10.08 0.93 5.41
CA ASP A 118 9.76 0.77 6.83
C ASP A 118 9.23 2.07 7.41
N ASP A 119 8.37 1.96 8.41
CA ASP A 119 7.69 3.09 9.04
C ASP A 119 6.79 3.85 8.07
N LEU A 120 6.43 3.21 6.97
CA LEU A 120 5.53 3.77 5.94
C LEU A 120 6.08 5.05 5.32
N GLU A 121 7.39 5.15 5.26
CA GLU A 121 8.03 6.30 4.62
C GLU A 121 7.84 6.22 3.11
N LEU A 122 7.30 7.28 2.53
CA LEU A 122 6.98 7.33 1.10
C LEU A 122 8.04 8.11 0.33
N THR A 123 8.55 7.51 -0.73
CA THR A 123 9.48 8.18 -1.64
C THR A 123 8.90 8.15 -3.03
N VAL A 124 8.70 9.32 -3.63
CA VAL A 124 8.19 9.42 -4.99
C VAL A 124 9.34 9.23 -5.97
N ARG A 125 9.14 8.34 -6.94
CA ARG A 125 10.21 7.95 -7.84
C ARG A 125 10.11 8.57 -9.23
N ARG A 126 8.93 8.92 -9.66
CA ARG A 126 8.78 9.47 -11.00
C ARG A 126 8.70 10.99 -10.94
N PRO A 127 9.14 11.67 -12.00
CA PRO A 127 9.03 13.12 -12.05
C PRO A 127 7.58 13.55 -11.98
N LYS A 128 7.36 14.73 -11.45
CA LYS A 128 6.02 15.28 -11.37
C LYS A 128 5.44 15.45 -12.74
N PRO A 129 4.19 15.03 -12.92
CA PRO A 129 3.57 15.08 -14.23
C PRO A 129 3.25 16.47 -14.71
N ALA A 130 3.47 17.47 -13.95
CA ALA A 130 3.19 18.78 -14.46
C ALA A 130 3.73 19.00 -15.80
N VAL A 131 4.42 18.27 -16.12
CA VAL A 131 4.85 18.34 -17.38
C VAL A 131 3.98 18.00 -18.45
N ASP A 132 3.66 17.93 -17.84
CA ASP A 132 3.21 17.79 -18.50
C ASP A 132 2.71 17.92 -19.26
N ASP A 133 2.85 17.91 -19.00
CA ASP A 133 2.53 18.11 -19.43
C ASP A 133 2.15 18.39 -20.25
N GLY A 134 2.09 18.71 -20.12
CA GLY A 134 1.79 19.01 -20.72
C GLY A 134 1.79 18.98 -21.64
N VAL A 135 2.10 18.98 -21.66
CA VAL A 135 2.20 18.96 -22.42
C VAL A 135 2.11 18.68 -23.35
N GLY A 136 2.03 18.59 -23.38
CA GLY A 136 1.99 18.39 -24.04
C GLY A 136 1.95 18.21 -24.73
N PRO A 137 1.90 18.07 -25.09
CA PRO A 137 2.01 17.70 -25.97
C PRO A 137 2.20 17.80 -26.50
#